data_405b92879068b24939464761a1478986
#
_entry.id   405b92879068b24939464761a1478986
#
_cell.length_a   1.000
_cell.length_b   1.000
_cell.length_c   1.000
_cell.angle_alpha   90.00
_cell.angle_beta   90.00
_cell.angle_gamma   90.00
#
_symmetry.space_group_name_H-M   'P 1'
#
loop_
_entity.id
_entity.type
_entity.pdbx_description
1 polymer ?
#
loop_
_entity_poly.entity_id
_entity_poly.type
_entity_poly.pdbx_seq_one_letter_code
_entity_poly.pdbx_strand_id
1 'polypeptide(L)'
;LAAKLTPEQAAAVFMIGESIETSAGDPKRAGESIREVGTNPFIIGDKSYEGNWFYDFVKRNEGKVHCYQLNTGGLGEIIEKQPNGTKVMKRKVQRVEIPEMSSIIRGIVRGTNTWGKDKYWNLEVPTSVQGMDLSKYEVEKFYDVDDIIKQVSELRCERVEYIEKFNTLDKAIINAAKTM
;
A
#
# COMPACT_ATOMS: atom_id res chain seq x y z
N LEU A 1 -0.09 -1.36 -8.50
CA LEU A 1 -0.79 -0.17 -8.96
C LEU A 1 -2.11 0.05 -8.21
N ALA A 2 -2.91 -0.98 -8.11
CA ALA A 2 -4.14 -1.01 -7.33
C ALA A 2 -4.27 -2.37 -6.67
N ALA A 3 -4.93 -2.42 -5.52
CA ALA A 3 -5.32 -3.67 -4.86
C ALA A 3 -6.79 -3.56 -4.43
N LYS A 4 -7.55 -4.63 -4.68
CA LYS A 4 -8.87 -4.83 -4.13
C LYS A 4 -8.73 -5.52 -2.79
N LEU A 5 -9.36 -4.99 -1.76
CA LEU A 5 -9.14 -5.40 -0.39
C LEU A 5 -10.37 -6.08 0.21
N THR A 6 -10.14 -7.13 1.00
CA THR A 6 -11.17 -7.66 1.91
C THR A 6 -11.41 -6.66 3.07
N PRO A 7 -12.48 -6.79 3.85
CA PRO A 7 -12.69 -5.93 5.02
C PRO A 7 -11.53 -5.93 6.00
N GLU A 8 -10.93 -7.10 6.26
CA GLU A 8 -9.77 -7.27 7.14
C GLU A 8 -8.52 -6.57 6.57
N GLN A 9 -8.27 -6.73 5.27
CA GLN A 9 -7.15 -6.08 4.59
C GLN A 9 -7.33 -4.56 4.53
N ALA A 10 -8.56 -4.08 4.28
CA ALA A 10 -8.86 -2.65 4.28
C ALA A 10 -8.58 -2.01 5.64
N ALA A 11 -9.01 -2.66 6.72
CA ALA A 11 -8.72 -2.19 8.07
C ALA A 11 -7.23 -2.28 8.42
N ALA A 12 -6.52 -3.32 7.96
CA ALA A 12 -5.08 -3.42 8.16
C ALA A 12 -4.33 -2.29 7.43
N VAL A 13 -4.67 -2.00 6.17
CA VAL A 13 -4.11 -0.88 5.41
C VAL A 13 -4.41 0.46 6.10
N PHE A 14 -5.64 0.65 6.59
CA PHE A 14 -6.02 1.84 7.36
C PHE A 14 -5.18 2.00 8.63
N MET A 15 -4.99 0.92 9.39
CA MET A 15 -4.21 0.95 10.63
C MET A 15 -2.71 1.16 10.38
N ILE A 16 -2.14 0.55 9.34
CA ILE A 16 -0.74 0.71 8.98
C ILE A 16 -0.49 2.15 8.50
N GLY A 17 -1.40 2.73 7.71
CA GLY A 17 -1.33 4.11 7.24
C GLY A 17 0.02 4.46 6.61
N GLU A 18 0.58 3.54 5.82
CA GLU A 18 1.93 3.68 5.27
C GLU A 18 2.00 4.79 4.23
N SER A 19 2.95 5.70 4.41
CA SER A 19 3.17 6.85 3.56
C SER A 19 4.66 7.18 3.50
N ILE A 20 5.01 8.17 2.70
CA ILE A 20 6.37 8.71 2.60
C ILE A 20 6.34 10.15 3.08
N GLU A 21 7.26 10.49 3.99
CA GLU A 21 7.41 11.87 4.45
C GLU A 21 7.77 12.78 3.29
N THR A 22 7.09 13.91 3.21
CA THR A 22 7.29 14.88 2.14
C THR A 22 8.19 16.03 2.62
N SER A 23 8.83 16.71 1.66
CA SER A 23 9.60 17.92 1.97
C SER A 23 8.73 19.06 2.50
N ALA A 24 7.42 19.00 2.31
CA ALA A 24 6.47 19.98 2.86
C ALA A 24 6.14 19.70 4.34
N GLY A 25 6.23 18.43 4.79
CA GLY A 25 6.07 18.06 6.20
C GLY A 25 7.36 18.29 6.98
N ASP A 26 8.35 17.43 6.76
CA ASP A 26 9.69 17.59 7.34
C ASP A 26 10.77 17.45 6.26
N PRO A 27 11.41 18.54 5.82
CA PRO A 27 12.44 18.47 4.79
C PRO A 27 13.63 17.58 5.14
N LYS A 28 13.95 17.40 6.44
CA LYS A 28 15.07 16.56 6.88
C LYS A 28 14.74 15.07 6.77
N ARG A 29 13.48 14.74 6.86
CA ARG A 29 12.96 13.35 6.81
C ARG A 29 12.34 13.01 5.46
N ALA A 30 12.34 13.95 4.51
CA ALA A 30 11.75 13.73 3.19
C ALA A 30 12.25 12.42 2.55
N GLY A 31 11.32 11.58 2.11
CA GLY A 31 11.58 10.26 1.54
C GLY A 31 11.72 9.13 2.57
N GLU A 32 11.54 9.40 3.86
CA GLU A 32 11.45 8.35 4.89
C GLU A 32 10.05 7.74 4.91
N SER A 33 9.98 6.43 5.12
CA SER A 33 8.70 5.73 5.35
C SER A 33 8.12 6.16 6.70
N ILE A 34 6.87 6.57 6.70
CA ILE A 34 6.11 6.88 7.92
C ILE A 34 4.86 6.01 7.98
N ARG A 35 4.40 5.74 9.19
CA ARG A 35 3.16 5.00 9.45
C ARG A 35 2.29 5.81 10.40
N GLU A 36 1.10 6.17 9.92
CA GLU A 36 0.12 6.93 10.69
C GLU A 36 -1.28 6.41 10.39
N VAL A 37 -1.99 5.98 11.44
CA VAL A 37 -3.33 5.39 11.30
C VAL A 37 -4.24 6.30 10.47
N GLY A 38 -4.84 5.74 9.41
CA GLY A 38 -5.68 6.48 8.48
C GLY A 38 -4.97 7.63 7.75
N THR A 39 -3.63 7.69 7.79
CA THR A 39 -2.83 8.86 7.37
C THR A 39 -3.27 10.17 8.05
N ASN A 40 -3.82 10.05 9.26
CA ASN A 40 -4.39 11.16 10.02
C ASN A 40 -3.70 11.32 11.38
N PRO A 41 -2.78 12.28 11.53
CA PRO A 41 -2.06 12.53 12.78
C PRO A 41 -2.94 13.14 13.88
N PHE A 42 -4.17 13.54 13.55
CA PHE A 42 -5.09 14.20 14.48
C PHE A 42 -6.06 13.23 15.19
N ILE A 43 -5.89 11.93 15.04
CA ILE A 43 -6.68 10.95 15.81
C ILE A 43 -6.28 11.05 17.29
N ILE A 44 -7.25 11.43 18.12
CA ILE A 44 -7.12 11.55 19.58
C ILE A 44 -7.73 10.30 20.22
N GLY A 45 -7.01 9.69 21.16
CA GLY A 45 -7.47 8.52 21.88
C GLY A 45 -6.89 7.21 21.35
N ASP A 46 -7.60 6.11 21.62
CA ASP A 46 -7.15 4.77 21.20
C ASP A 46 -7.39 4.57 19.69
N LYS A 47 -6.29 4.54 18.95
CA LYS A 47 -6.32 4.33 17.50
C LYS A 47 -6.92 2.97 17.11
N SER A 48 -6.86 1.96 17.99
CA SER A 48 -7.50 0.67 17.77
C SER A 48 -9.01 0.78 17.63
N TYR A 49 -9.63 1.71 18.35
CA TYR A 49 -11.07 1.96 18.25
C TYR A 49 -11.47 2.36 16.82
N GLU A 50 -10.71 3.25 16.21
CA GLU A 50 -10.94 3.69 14.84
C GLU A 50 -10.78 2.52 13.83
N GLY A 51 -9.74 1.70 14.03
CA GLY A 51 -9.51 0.51 13.22
C GLY A 51 -10.64 -0.52 13.33
N ASN A 52 -11.05 -0.83 14.54
CA ASN A 52 -12.15 -1.77 14.80
C ASN A 52 -13.47 -1.24 14.25
N TRP A 53 -13.76 0.06 14.44
CA TRP A 53 -14.97 0.69 13.91
C TRP A 53 -14.99 0.66 12.38
N PHE A 54 -13.86 0.96 11.73
CA PHE A 54 -13.75 0.91 10.28
C PHE A 54 -13.93 -0.51 9.75
N TYR A 55 -13.31 -1.49 10.40
CA TYR A 55 -13.48 -2.91 10.08
C TYR A 55 -14.95 -3.34 10.15
N ASP A 56 -15.60 -3.05 11.28
CA ASP A 56 -17.01 -3.38 11.49
C ASP A 56 -17.92 -2.71 10.46
N PHE A 57 -17.62 -1.46 10.10
CA PHE A 57 -18.38 -0.73 9.10
C PHE A 57 -18.26 -1.40 7.73
N VAL A 58 -17.04 -1.71 7.27
CA VAL A 58 -16.82 -2.35 5.96
C VAL A 58 -17.43 -3.74 5.94
N LYS A 59 -17.24 -4.52 7.00
CA LYS A 59 -17.76 -5.88 7.11
C LYS A 59 -19.29 -5.94 7.10
N ARG A 60 -19.97 -5.07 7.83
CA ARG A 60 -21.45 -4.97 7.82
C ARG A 60 -22.01 -4.52 6.48
N ASN A 61 -21.21 -3.85 5.68
CA ASN A 61 -21.60 -3.37 4.36
C ASN A 61 -20.92 -4.15 3.23
N GLU A 62 -20.46 -5.35 3.50
CA GLU A 62 -19.85 -6.22 2.49
C GLU A 62 -20.82 -6.46 1.32
N GLY A 63 -20.30 -6.37 0.09
CA GLY A 63 -21.09 -6.40 -1.13
C GLY A 63 -21.72 -5.05 -1.54
N LYS A 64 -21.76 -4.04 -0.65
CA LYS A 64 -22.20 -2.67 -0.95
C LYS A 64 -21.06 -1.67 -0.96
N VAL A 65 -20.08 -1.87 -0.08
CA VAL A 65 -18.87 -1.06 0.03
C VAL A 65 -17.67 -1.90 -0.39
N HIS A 66 -16.86 -1.38 -1.29
CA HIS A 66 -15.64 -2.02 -1.76
C HIS A 66 -14.45 -1.12 -1.50
N CYS A 67 -13.41 -1.67 -0.89
CA CYS A 67 -12.19 -0.95 -0.57
C CYS A 67 -11.09 -1.26 -1.56
N TYR A 68 -10.36 -0.22 -1.96
CA TYR A 68 -9.22 -0.34 -2.88
C TYR A 68 -8.07 0.50 -2.36
N GLN A 69 -6.86 -0.03 -2.46
CA GLN A 69 -5.64 0.74 -2.28
C GLN A 69 -5.09 1.11 -3.65
N LEU A 70 -4.69 2.37 -3.84
CA LEU A 70 -4.14 2.88 -5.09
C LEU A 70 -2.71 3.38 -4.88
N ASN A 71 -1.79 2.99 -5.76
CA ASN A 71 -0.46 3.57 -5.82
C ASN A 71 -0.45 4.69 -6.87
N THR A 72 -0.50 5.93 -6.41
CA THR A 72 -0.48 7.14 -7.26
C THR A 72 0.95 7.66 -7.52
N GLY A 73 1.95 7.06 -6.92
CA GLY A 73 3.36 7.41 -7.11
C GLY A 73 3.97 6.69 -8.31
N GLY A 74 4.49 5.52 -8.09
CA GLY A 74 5.16 4.70 -9.09
C GLY A 74 6.00 3.62 -8.44
N LEU A 75 6.88 3.01 -9.23
CA LEU A 75 7.80 1.97 -8.77
C LEU A 75 9.15 2.06 -9.49
N GLY A 76 10.12 1.31 -9.00
CA GLY A 76 11.41 1.17 -9.66
C GLY A 76 12.43 2.25 -9.32
N GLU A 77 12.15 3.21 -8.41
CA GLU A 77 13.16 4.16 -7.95
C GLU A 77 14.26 3.45 -7.18
N ILE A 78 15.51 3.79 -7.47
CA ILE A 78 16.68 3.34 -6.72
C ILE A 78 17.48 4.54 -6.29
N ILE A 79 17.60 4.72 -4.97
CA ILE A 79 18.41 5.75 -4.33
C ILE A 79 19.51 5.05 -3.53
N GLU A 80 20.75 5.32 -3.87
CA GLU A 80 21.92 4.82 -3.13
C GLU A 80 22.42 5.89 -2.15
N LYS A 81 22.58 5.50 -0.90
CA LYS A 81 23.17 6.36 0.12
C LYS A 81 24.69 6.13 0.13
N GLN A 82 25.43 7.16 -0.21
CA GLN A 82 26.89 7.11 -0.21
C GLN A 82 27.47 7.19 1.22
N PRO A 83 28.73 6.77 1.44
CA PRO A 83 29.37 6.81 2.76
C PRO A 83 29.42 8.21 3.40
N ASN A 84 29.42 9.26 2.58
CA ASN A 84 29.37 10.66 3.01
C ASN A 84 27.96 11.15 3.38
N GLY A 85 26.94 10.27 3.33
CA GLY A 85 25.54 10.58 3.60
C GLY A 85 24.76 11.16 2.42
N THR A 86 25.43 11.44 1.28
CA THR A 86 24.76 11.95 0.08
C THR A 86 23.90 10.87 -0.56
N LYS A 87 22.67 11.22 -0.92
CA LYS A 87 21.75 10.34 -1.66
C LYS A 87 21.97 10.54 -3.16
N VAL A 88 22.27 9.46 -3.89
CA VAL A 88 22.44 9.48 -5.35
C VAL A 88 21.34 8.65 -5.98
N MET A 89 20.56 9.25 -6.86
CA MET A 89 19.53 8.56 -7.64
C MET A 89 20.19 7.72 -8.74
N LYS A 90 20.09 6.41 -8.64
CA LYS A 90 20.61 5.45 -9.64
C LYS A 90 19.58 5.16 -10.73
N ARG A 91 18.31 5.11 -10.36
CA ARG A 91 17.21 4.91 -11.32
C ARG A 91 16.02 5.78 -10.90
N LYS A 92 15.42 6.46 -11.86
CA LYS A 92 14.20 7.23 -11.68
C LYS A 92 12.99 6.33 -11.51
N VAL A 93 12.02 6.81 -10.74
CA VAL A 93 10.71 6.17 -10.60
C VAL A 93 10.00 6.07 -11.96
N GLN A 94 9.45 4.89 -12.26
CA GLN A 94 8.42 4.75 -13.29
C GLN A 94 7.09 5.18 -12.66
N ARG A 95 6.66 6.39 -12.98
CA ARG A 95 5.41 6.95 -12.46
C ARG A 95 4.20 6.32 -13.11
N VAL A 96 3.13 6.24 -12.32
CA VAL A 96 1.80 5.95 -12.84
C VAL A 96 1.21 7.27 -13.34
N GLU A 97 0.99 7.36 -14.63
CA GLU A 97 0.46 8.58 -15.25
C GLU A 97 -1.02 8.79 -14.88
N ILE A 98 -1.45 10.06 -14.80
CA ILE A 98 -2.84 10.41 -14.45
C ILE A 98 -3.86 9.70 -15.35
N PRO A 99 -3.68 9.63 -16.69
CA PRO A 99 -4.62 8.89 -17.55
C PRO A 99 -4.68 7.39 -17.23
N GLU A 100 -3.56 6.77 -16.86
CA GLU A 100 -3.48 5.36 -16.49
C GLU A 100 -4.22 5.09 -15.18
N MET A 101 -3.98 5.89 -14.13
CA MET A 101 -4.72 5.80 -12.88
C MET A 101 -6.23 6.06 -13.08
N SER A 102 -6.58 7.02 -13.92
CA SER A 102 -7.97 7.29 -14.29
C SER A 102 -8.63 6.11 -15.00
N SER A 103 -7.87 5.35 -15.80
CA SER A 103 -8.36 4.12 -16.44
C SER A 103 -8.63 3.02 -15.42
N ILE A 104 -7.74 2.85 -14.45
CA ILE A 104 -7.92 1.90 -13.33
C ILE A 104 -9.20 2.25 -12.55
N ILE A 105 -9.34 3.51 -12.11
CA ILE A 105 -10.50 3.96 -11.31
C ILE A 105 -11.80 3.81 -12.11
N ARG A 106 -11.79 4.20 -13.37
CA ARG A 106 -12.94 4.06 -14.28
C ARG A 106 -13.35 2.61 -14.46
N GLY A 107 -12.37 1.72 -14.60
CA GLY A 107 -12.60 0.29 -14.69
C GLY A 107 -13.15 -0.31 -13.38
N ILE A 108 -12.72 0.19 -12.21
CA ILE A 108 -13.29 -0.18 -10.89
C ILE A 108 -14.78 0.22 -10.86
N VAL A 109 -15.10 1.47 -11.16
CA VAL A 109 -16.48 1.99 -11.09
C VAL A 109 -17.41 1.28 -12.08
N ARG A 110 -16.91 0.90 -13.25
CA ARG A 110 -17.67 0.21 -14.29
C ARG A 110 -17.69 -1.31 -14.15
N GLY A 111 -16.88 -1.88 -13.23
CA GLY A 111 -16.73 -3.33 -13.10
C GLY A 111 -16.06 -4.00 -14.30
N THR A 112 -15.22 -3.27 -15.07
CA THR A 112 -14.57 -3.78 -16.28
C THR A 112 -13.14 -4.27 -16.08
N ASN A 113 -12.53 -4.01 -14.92
CA ASN A 113 -11.22 -4.57 -14.59
C ASN A 113 -11.33 -6.05 -14.25
N THR A 114 -10.37 -6.84 -14.72
CA THR A 114 -10.20 -8.20 -14.22
C THR A 114 -9.16 -8.22 -13.10
N TRP A 115 -9.35 -9.10 -12.12
CA TRP A 115 -8.55 -9.18 -10.91
C TRP A 115 -7.93 -10.56 -10.78
N GLY A 116 -6.74 -10.62 -10.20
CA GLY A 116 -6.03 -11.86 -9.92
C GLY A 116 -5.13 -11.72 -8.71
N LYS A 117 -4.63 -12.84 -8.20
CA LYS A 117 -3.69 -12.86 -7.09
C LYS A 117 -2.34 -12.29 -7.49
N ASP A 118 -1.81 -11.40 -6.65
CA ASP A 118 -0.42 -10.96 -6.74
C ASP A 118 0.55 -12.09 -6.35
N LYS A 119 1.74 -12.10 -6.93
CA LYS A 119 2.74 -13.16 -6.68
C LYS A 119 3.38 -13.07 -5.28
N TYR A 120 3.55 -11.86 -4.78
CA TYR A 120 4.37 -11.56 -3.59
C TYR A 120 3.53 -11.17 -2.39
N TRP A 121 2.35 -10.57 -2.65
CA TRP A 121 1.41 -10.11 -1.65
C TRP A 121 0.12 -10.92 -1.73
N ASN A 122 -0.50 -11.20 -0.60
CA ASN A 122 -1.81 -11.85 -0.60
C ASN A 122 -2.94 -10.87 -0.93
N LEU A 123 -2.80 -10.17 -2.06
CA LEU A 123 -3.71 -9.14 -2.53
C LEU A 123 -4.31 -9.50 -3.89
N GLU A 124 -5.51 -9.03 -4.17
CA GLU A 124 -6.07 -9.04 -5.51
C GLU A 124 -5.66 -7.77 -6.26
N VAL A 125 -4.97 -7.95 -7.38
CA VAL A 125 -4.48 -6.85 -8.23
C VAL A 125 -5.09 -6.94 -9.62
N PRO A 126 -5.19 -5.81 -10.37
CA PRO A 126 -5.72 -5.85 -11.72
C PRO A 126 -4.79 -6.63 -12.65
N THR A 127 -5.38 -7.58 -13.37
CA THR A 127 -4.70 -8.35 -14.43
C THR A 127 -5.02 -7.84 -15.83
N SER A 128 -6.11 -7.06 -15.96
CA SER A 128 -6.45 -6.34 -17.19
C SER A 128 -7.18 -5.04 -16.85
N VAL A 129 -6.80 -3.96 -17.52
CA VAL A 129 -7.43 -2.64 -17.43
C VAL A 129 -7.60 -2.10 -18.85
N GLN A 130 -8.82 -1.70 -19.21
CA GLN A 130 -9.09 -1.19 -20.55
C GLN A 130 -8.28 0.08 -20.86
N GLY A 131 -7.54 0.04 -21.96
CA GLY A 131 -6.73 1.18 -22.43
C GLY A 131 -5.42 1.39 -21.68
N MET A 132 -4.95 0.36 -20.93
CA MET A 132 -3.71 0.43 -20.18
C MET A 132 -2.84 -0.82 -20.42
N ASP A 133 -1.56 -0.61 -20.63
CA ASP A 133 -0.55 -1.66 -20.65
C ASP A 133 0.04 -1.86 -19.24
N LEU A 134 -0.43 -2.89 -18.54
CA LEU A 134 0.04 -3.22 -17.19
C LEU A 134 1.47 -3.76 -17.18
N SER A 135 1.95 -4.28 -18.31
CA SER A 135 3.30 -4.87 -18.38
C SER A 135 4.42 -3.87 -18.08
N LYS A 136 4.15 -2.57 -18.24
CA LYS A 136 5.08 -1.49 -17.86
C LYS A 136 5.43 -1.48 -16.37
N TYR A 137 4.58 -2.09 -15.55
CA TYR A 137 4.62 -2.03 -14.09
C TYR A 137 4.88 -3.40 -13.46
N GLU A 138 5.33 -4.36 -14.24
CA GLU A 138 5.81 -5.64 -13.72
C GLU A 138 7.05 -5.42 -12.88
N VAL A 139 6.98 -5.77 -11.60
CA VAL A 139 8.03 -5.46 -10.62
C VAL A 139 9.35 -6.14 -10.97
N GLU A 140 9.31 -7.30 -11.62
CA GLU A 140 10.49 -8.05 -12.08
C GLU A 140 11.26 -7.34 -13.21
N LYS A 141 10.70 -6.31 -13.83
CA LYS A 141 11.43 -5.44 -14.75
C LYS A 141 12.32 -4.42 -14.06
N PHE A 142 12.11 -4.23 -12.77
CA PHE A 142 12.80 -3.20 -11.96
C PHE A 142 13.74 -3.80 -10.93
N TYR A 143 13.46 -4.99 -10.41
CA TYR A 143 14.20 -5.60 -9.33
C TYR A 143 14.41 -7.10 -9.59
N ASP A 144 15.50 -7.65 -9.11
CA ASP A 144 15.72 -9.09 -9.12
C ASP A 144 14.75 -9.78 -8.15
N VAL A 145 14.34 -11.01 -8.47
CA VAL A 145 13.33 -11.76 -7.71
C VAL A 145 13.75 -11.93 -6.24
N ASP A 146 15.03 -12.20 -5.98
CA ASP A 146 15.55 -12.36 -4.62
C ASP A 146 15.44 -11.04 -3.82
N ASP A 147 15.74 -9.91 -4.47
CA ASP A 147 15.57 -8.57 -3.85
C ASP A 147 14.10 -8.27 -3.57
N ILE A 148 13.19 -8.64 -4.48
CA ILE A 148 11.75 -8.47 -4.25
C ILE A 148 11.31 -9.27 -3.03
N ILE A 149 11.67 -10.55 -2.94
CA ILE A 149 11.30 -11.43 -1.83
C ILE A 149 11.83 -10.88 -0.51
N LYS A 150 13.09 -10.44 -0.51
CA LYS A 150 13.72 -9.83 0.68
C LYS A 150 12.98 -8.57 1.12
N GLN A 151 12.74 -7.61 0.22
CA GLN A 151 12.05 -6.36 0.52
C GLN A 151 10.62 -6.60 1.01
N VAL A 152 9.89 -7.52 0.37
CA VAL A 152 8.54 -7.91 0.79
C VAL A 152 8.54 -8.49 2.20
N SER A 153 9.53 -9.35 2.52
CA SER A 153 9.66 -9.95 3.86
C SER A 153 9.98 -8.90 4.92
N GLU A 154 10.94 -8.02 4.64
CA GLU A 154 11.33 -6.93 5.56
C GLU A 154 10.14 -5.99 5.83
N LEU A 155 9.46 -5.56 4.77
CA LEU A 155 8.31 -4.65 4.88
C LEU A 155 7.14 -5.30 5.64
N ARG A 156 6.91 -6.60 5.43
CA ARG A 156 5.90 -7.36 6.16
C ARG A 156 6.23 -7.44 7.65
N CYS A 157 7.48 -7.73 8.02
CA CYS A 157 7.91 -7.71 9.41
C CYS A 157 7.68 -6.35 10.07
N GLU A 158 8.09 -5.27 9.43
CA GLU A 158 7.89 -3.91 9.95
C GLU A 158 6.41 -3.55 10.12
N ARG A 159 5.55 -3.96 9.20
CA ARG A 159 4.08 -3.75 9.29
C ARG A 159 3.48 -4.51 10.46
N VAL A 160 3.91 -5.76 10.66
CA VAL A 160 3.47 -6.58 11.79
C VAL A 160 3.92 -5.99 13.12
N GLU A 161 5.19 -5.62 13.24
CA GLU A 161 5.72 -4.97 14.44
C GLU A 161 4.98 -3.65 14.77
N TYR A 162 4.59 -2.90 13.74
CA TYR A 162 3.82 -1.68 13.94
C TYR A 162 2.39 -1.97 14.41
N ILE A 163 1.67 -2.88 13.75
CA ILE A 163 0.26 -3.13 14.05
C ILE A 163 0.06 -3.87 15.37
N GLU A 164 1.01 -4.68 15.81
CA GLU A 164 0.96 -5.40 17.09
C GLU A 164 1.10 -4.48 18.32
N LYS A 165 1.46 -3.21 18.14
CA LYS A 165 1.43 -2.19 19.20
C LYS A 165 0.01 -1.82 19.66
N PHE A 166 -0.99 -2.15 18.85
CA PHE A 166 -2.39 -1.83 19.12
C PHE A 166 -3.08 -3.00 19.84
N ASN A 167 -2.97 -3.03 21.17
CA ASN A 167 -3.36 -4.18 22.01
C ASN A 167 -4.87 -4.52 21.96
N THR A 168 -5.73 -3.55 21.65
CA THR A 168 -7.19 -3.71 21.61
C THR A 168 -7.74 -3.86 20.19
N LEU A 169 -6.84 -3.96 19.19
CA LEU A 169 -7.21 -4.16 17.80
C LEU A 169 -7.70 -5.58 17.56
N ASP A 170 -8.75 -5.72 16.73
CA ASP A 170 -9.30 -7.02 16.35
C ASP A 170 -8.22 -7.91 15.71
N LYS A 171 -8.18 -9.18 16.14
CA LYS A 171 -7.20 -10.16 15.66
C LYS A 171 -7.31 -10.43 14.16
N ALA A 172 -8.50 -10.28 13.57
CA ALA A 172 -8.68 -10.45 12.13
C ALA A 172 -7.88 -9.41 11.34
N ILE A 173 -7.83 -8.15 11.83
CA ILE A 173 -7.05 -7.05 11.23
C ILE A 173 -5.55 -7.36 11.33
N ILE A 174 -5.08 -7.77 12.53
CA ILE A 174 -3.67 -8.14 12.74
C ILE A 174 -3.26 -9.31 11.85
N ASN A 175 -4.11 -10.34 11.74
CA ASN A 175 -3.84 -11.50 10.88
C ASN A 175 -3.81 -11.13 9.40
N ALA A 176 -4.66 -10.21 8.94
CA ALA A 176 -4.59 -9.72 7.57
C ALA A 176 -3.25 -9.03 7.28
N ALA A 177 -2.75 -8.20 8.20
CA ALA A 177 -1.44 -7.55 8.06
C ALA A 177 -0.27 -8.55 7.95
N LYS A 178 -0.37 -9.69 8.62
CA LYS A 178 0.66 -10.77 8.56
C LYS A 178 0.75 -11.45 7.20
N THR A 179 -0.30 -11.37 6.40
CA THR A 179 -0.38 -12.08 5.10
C THR A 179 -0.27 -11.14 3.89
N MET A 180 -0.29 -9.83 4.13
CA MET A 180 -0.15 -8.78 3.10
C MET A 180 1.27 -8.37 2.86
#